data_1f5f41e6aa60785271b35a60c206437e
#
_entry.id   1f5f41e6aa60785271b35a60c206437e
#
_cell.length_a   1.000
_cell.length_b   1.000
_cell.length_c   1.000
_cell.angle_alpha   90.00
_cell.angle_beta   90.00
_cell.angle_gamma   90.00
#
_symmetry.space_group_name_H-M   'P 1'
#
loop_
_entity.id
_entity.type
_entity.pdbx_description
1 polymer ?
#
loop_
_entity_poly.entity_id
_entity_poly.type
_entity_poly.pdbx_seq_one_letter_code
_entity_poly.pdbx_strand_id
1 'polypeptide(L)'
;QDLGVELPRPGQFAAGLVFLPQDEKERAICKETIQKLIADTGQQFIGWRNVPQMADAADIGPTARSSEPIIEQLFVAAGGGVEGDAFERKLYMIHKQASHLLRGSKELEQALMFYICSLSTKVIIYKGMLTPAQLLPYFPDLLDEDFETHLAMVHSRFSTNTFPSWDRAQPLRFMSHNGEINTLRGNKNWMKAREGSAKSALFGDELKKLFPVVEPHCSDSGTFDNVLEFLLMNGRTLQEAIMMMVPEAWQKHETMPEEKRAFYEYFSCMMEPWDGPASIAFTDGQYIGATLDRNGLRPSRYYITHDDRVIMGSEVGVLPVDPSIVKEKGRLQPGKMFLIDFKAGRLIPDEELKSVFARAKPYAAWLKNQRIRLSDLHPESEPHGFDSDSLLPRMQAFGYTAETMHFMLRPLVAELRDPVGSMGNDSAIACLSDKPRMIYDYFKQLFAQVTNPSIDSIREEVIMSLECYIGPEQNLLEVSPEHCHRLLVDHPIVTNEEIAALKHLNHKGWKSRVIDITFDRSEGKAGLQKTLARISAEAETAA
;
A
#
# COMPACT_ATOMS: atom_id res chain seq x y z
N GLN A 1 -19.22 22.60 24.66
CA GLN A 1 -19.46 23.99 25.15
C GLN A 1 -19.04 24.99 24.06
N ASP A 2 -17.87 24.85 23.44
CA ASP A 2 -17.31 25.80 22.46
C ASP A 2 -18.16 25.96 21.19
N LEU A 3 -18.95 24.96 20.82
CA LEU A 3 -19.84 25.03 19.65
C LEU A 3 -21.19 25.71 19.92
N GLY A 4 -21.56 25.86 21.19
CA GLY A 4 -22.86 26.40 21.59
C GLY A 4 -24.07 25.55 21.15
N VAL A 5 -23.84 24.29 20.76
CA VAL A 5 -24.86 23.33 20.32
C VAL A 5 -24.75 22.02 21.09
N GLU A 6 -25.87 21.35 21.27
CA GLU A 6 -25.90 20.02 21.86
C GLU A 6 -25.51 18.99 20.81
N LEU A 7 -24.51 18.14 21.11
CA LEU A 7 -24.07 17.07 20.23
C LEU A 7 -25.03 15.86 20.31
N PRO A 8 -25.29 15.16 19.19
CA PRO A 8 -25.99 13.89 19.20
C PRO A 8 -25.26 12.84 20.08
N ARG A 9 -25.89 11.68 20.29
CA ARG A 9 -25.25 10.60 21.07
C ARG A 9 -23.97 10.11 20.40
N PRO A 10 -22.96 9.63 21.19
CA PRO A 10 -21.78 8.99 20.64
C PRO A 10 -22.13 7.95 19.56
N GLY A 11 -21.40 7.94 18.44
CA GLY A 11 -21.68 7.12 17.28
C GLY A 11 -22.67 7.72 16.26
N GLN A 12 -23.42 8.75 16.63
CA GLN A 12 -24.33 9.48 15.73
C GLN A 12 -23.74 10.81 15.22
N PHE A 13 -22.56 11.16 15.65
CA PHE A 13 -21.77 12.25 15.08
C PHE A 13 -20.31 11.84 14.95
N ALA A 14 -19.63 12.51 14.05
CA ALA A 14 -18.19 12.39 13.81
C ALA A 14 -17.51 13.71 14.11
N ALA A 15 -16.27 13.63 14.56
CA ALA A 15 -15.39 14.76 14.70
C ALA A 15 -14.04 14.50 14.02
N GLY A 16 -13.37 15.55 13.57
CA GLY A 16 -12.05 15.40 12.94
C GLY A 16 -11.32 16.71 12.81
N LEU A 17 -9.99 16.65 12.89
CA LEU A 17 -9.14 17.82 12.65
C LEU A 17 -8.93 18.02 11.16
N VAL A 18 -9.06 19.27 10.74
CA VAL A 18 -8.87 19.71 9.36
C VAL A 18 -7.81 20.78 9.33
N PHE A 19 -6.78 20.55 8.53
CA PHE A 19 -5.80 21.57 8.16
C PHE A 19 -6.37 22.42 7.01
N LEU A 20 -6.32 23.73 7.17
CA LEU A 20 -6.89 24.69 6.26
C LEU A 20 -5.85 25.72 5.82
N PRO A 21 -6.02 26.33 4.63
CA PRO A 21 -5.18 27.43 4.17
C PRO A 21 -5.09 28.59 5.16
N GLN A 22 -3.94 29.27 5.19
CA GLN A 22 -3.73 30.49 5.96
C GLN A 22 -4.54 31.66 5.34
N ASP A 23 -4.65 31.71 4.01
CA ASP A 23 -5.47 32.69 3.33
C ASP A 23 -6.96 32.52 3.67
N GLU A 24 -7.60 33.61 4.09
CA GLU A 24 -8.97 33.58 4.59
C GLU A 24 -9.99 33.25 3.50
N LYS A 25 -9.76 33.67 2.26
CA LYS A 25 -10.66 33.39 1.14
C LYS A 25 -10.56 31.92 0.72
N GLU A 26 -9.35 31.43 0.60
CA GLU A 26 -9.14 30.01 0.29
C GLU A 26 -9.67 29.10 1.39
N ARG A 27 -9.52 29.49 2.65
CA ARG A 27 -10.10 28.78 3.80
C ARG A 27 -11.63 28.74 3.73
N ALA A 28 -12.27 29.84 3.35
CA ALA A 28 -13.72 29.90 3.16
C ALA A 28 -14.17 28.96 2.06
N ILE A 29 -13.50 28.93 0.90
CA ILE A 29 -13.77 28.00 -0.21
C ILE A 29 -13.66 26.55 0.26
N CYS A 30 -12.62 26.22 1.03
CA CYS A 30 -12.45 24.86 1.58
C CYS A 30 -13.63 24.47 2.48
N LYS A 31 -14.03 25.36 3.39
CA LYS A 31 -15.15 25.11 4.32
C LYS A 31 -16.49 24.96 3.60
N GLU A 32 -16.78 25.83 2.64
CA GLU A 32 -17.99 25.76 1.81
C GLU A 32 -18.05 24.46 0.98
N THR A 33 -16.92 24.05 0.39
CA THR A 33 -16.82 22.80 -0.36
C THR A 33 -17.13 21.59 0.53
N ILE A 34 -16.57 21.54 1.74
CA ILE A 34 -16.85 20.46 2.70
C ILE A 34 -18.33 20.47 3.11
N GLN A 35 -18.89 21.62 3.45
CA GLN A 35 -20.31 21.72 3.82
C GLN A 35 -21.23 21.24 2.71
N LYS A 36 -20.92 21.57 1.46
CA LYS A 36 -21.65 21.07 0.31
C LYS A 36 -21.56 19.54 0.20
N LEU A 37 -20.36 18.97 0.34
CA LEU A 37 -20.19 17.52 0.30
C LEU A 37 -20.91 16.80 1.43
N ILE A 38 -20.98 17.39 2.63
CA ILE A 38 -21.77 16.87 3.74
C ILE A 38 -23.26 16.82 3.35
N ALA A 39 -23.79 17.90 2.79
CA ALA A 39 -25.18 17.95 2.34
C ALA A 39 -25.44 16.97 1.18
N ASP A 40 -24.56 16.92 0.18
CA ASP A 40 -24.67 16.04 -1.00
C ASP A 40 -24.63 14.56 -0.62
N THR A 41 -23.97 14.19 0.49
CA THR A 41 -23.96 12.82 1.03
C THR A 41 -25.14 12.54 1.98
N GLY A 42 -26.02 13.51 2.18
CA GLY A 42 -27.19 13.39 3.05
C GLY A 42 -26.88 13.44 4.54
N GLN A 43 -25.72 13.99 4.91
CA GLN A 43 -25.31 14.16 6.30
C GLN A 43 -25.61 15.59 6.78
N GLN A 44 -25.48 15.85 8.07
CA GLN A 44 -25.79 17.14 8.67
C GLN A 44 -24.52 17.81 9.19
N PHE A 45 -24.25 19.01 8.72
CA PHE A 45 -23.20 19.86 9.26
C PHE A 45 -23.62 20.38 10.64
N ILE A 46 -22.76 20.16 11.65
CA ILE A 46 -22.97 20.71 13.02
C ILE A 46 -22.23 22.00 13.18
N GLY A 47 -20.93 22.05 12.91
CA GLY A 47 -20.13 23.24 13.11
C GLY A 47 -18.63 23.03 12.95
N TRP A 48 -17.93 24.16 13.04
CA TRP A 48 -16.48 24.25 13.12
C TRP A 48 -16.08 24.79 14.49
N ARG A 49 -15.05 24.18 15.09
CA ARG A 49 -14.40 24.66 16.30
C ARG A 49 -12.95 25.00 15.99
N ASN A 50 -12.49 26.15 16.38
CA ASN A 50 -11.07 26.47 16.30
C ASN A 50 -10.30 25.58 17.31
N VAL A 51 -9.28 24.90 16.82
CA VAL A 51 -8.35 24.15 17.67
C VAL A 51 -7.28 25.13 18.17
N PRO A 52 -7.09 25.26 19.47
CA PRO A 52 -6.02 26.11 20.01
C PRO A 52 -4.65 25.66 19.49
N GLN A 53 -3.93 26.54 18.82
CA GLN A 53 -2.58 26.34 18.29
C GLN A 53 -1.62 27.29 19.01
N MET A 54 -0.79 26.75 19.90
CA MET A 54 0.12 27.55 20.74
C MET A 54 1.55 27.50 20.19
N ALA A 55 1.73 27.95 18.97
CA ALA A 55 2.98 27.88 18.23
C ALA A 55 4.17 28.55 18.97
N ASP A 56 3.92 29.67 19.66
CA ASP A 56 4.96 30.37 20.43
C ASP A 56 5.31 29.63 21.73
N ALA A 57 4.32 29.06 22.41
CA ALA A 57 4.54 28.28 23.61
C ALA A 57 5.30 26.95 23.31
N ALA A 58 5.06 26.39 22.14
CA ALA A 58 5.72 25.19 21.65
C ALA A 58 7.10 25.46 21.03
N ASP A 59 7.47 26.70 20.77
CA ASP A 59 8.71 27.11 20.12
C ASP A 59 8.97 26.32 18.82
N ILE A 60 7.98 26.31 17.92
CA ILE A 60 8.11 25.63 16.64
C ILE A 60 9.09 26.34 15.71
N GLY A 61 9.90 25.55 14.99
CA GLY A 61 10.94 26.10 14.10
C GLY A 61 10.39 26.86 12.88
N PRO A 62 11.24 27.71 12.26
CA PRO A 62 10.82 28.58 11.15
C PRO A 62 10.14 27.84 9.98
N THR A 63 10.65 26.66 9.62
CA THR A 63 10.12 25.84 8.53
C THR A 63 8.70 25.34 8.85
N ALA A 64 8.48 24.88 10.08
CA ALA A 64 7.16 24.44 10.52
C ALA A 64 6.18 25.61 10.54
N ARG A 65 6.63 26.79 11.06
CA ARG A 65 5.81 28.00 11.15
C ARG A 65 5.42 28.57 9.78
N SER A 66 6.33 28.57 8.80
CA SER A 66 6.04 29.11 7.46
C SER A 66 4.98 28.30 6.70
N SER A 67 4.80 27.04 7.06
CA SER A 67 3.82 26.13 6.44
C SER A 67 2.72 25.68 7.41
N GLU A 68 2.60 26.33 8.57
CA GLU A 68 1.61 26.02 9.59
C GLU A 68 0.19 26.25 9.05
N PRO A 69 -0.68 25.22 9.02
CA PRO A 69 -2.07 25.41 8.60
C PRO A 69 -2.89 26.03 9.72
N ILE A 70 -4.03 26.63 9.38
CA ILE A 70 -5.07 26.88 10.36
C ILE A 70 -5.74 25.54 10.67
N ILE A 71 -5.86 25.20 11.94
CA ILE A 71 -6.44 23.92 12.36
C ILE A 71 -7.82 24.15 12.97
N GLU A 72 -8.82 23.57 12.34
CA GLU A 72 -10.18 23.58 12.88
C GLU A 72 -10.70 22.15 13.02
N GLN A 73 -11.57 21.94 13.99
CA GLN A 73 -12.27 20.69 14.21
C GLN A 73 -13.65 20.76 13.56
N LEU A 74 -13.90 19.82 12.64
CA LEU A 74 -15.18 19.67 11.96
C LEU A 74 -16.07 18.69 12.73
N PHE A 75 -17.35 19.03 12.86
CA PHE A 75 -18.37 18.15 13.42
C PHE A 75 -19.49 17.90 12.41
N VAL A 76 -19.83 16.62 12.23
CA VAL A 76 -20.83 16.14 11.27
C VAL A 76 -21.75 15.17 11.99
N ALA A 77 -23.06 15.36 11.90
CA ALA A 77 -24.04 14.40 12.39
C ALA A 77 -24.52 13.46 11.28
N ALA A 78 -24.85 12.26 11.66
CA ALA A 78 -25.46 11.28 10.79
C ALA A 78 -26.85 11.75 10.32
N GLY A 79 -27.10 11.68 9.02
CA GLY A 79 -28.38 11.99 8.40
C GLY A 79 -29.09 10.74 7.88
N GLY A 80 -30.39 10.81 7.65
CA GLY A 80 -31.13 9.77 6.98
C GLY A 80 -31.19 8.42 7.71
N GLY A 81 -30.92 8.37 9.03
CA GLY A 81 -30.92 7.12 9.82
C GLY A 81 -29.71 6.22 9.58
N VAL A 82 -28.64 6.75 9.02
CA VAL A 82 -27.37 6.02 8.80
C VAL A 82 -26.60 5.90 10.10
N GLU A 83 -26.09 4.71 10.42
CA GLU A 83 -25.35 4.42 11.64
C GLU A 83 -24.13 3.54 11.37
N GLY A 84 -23.17 3.51 12.32
CA GLY A 84 -22.01 2.62 12.34
C GLY A 84 -21.17 2.73 11.05
N ASP A 85 -20.81 1.60 10.48
CA ASP A 85 -19.93 1.55 9.29
C ASP A 85 -20.55 2.20 8.04
N ALA A 86 -21.89 2.27 7.97
CA ALA A 86 -22.55 3.00 6.89
C ALA A 86 -22.31 4.52 7.01
N PHE A 87 -22.27 5.05 8.23
CA PHE A 87 -21.91 6.43 8.48
C PHE A 87 -20.41 6.68 8.22
N GLU A 88 -19.53 5.81 8.69
CA GLU A 88 -18.08 5.91 8.38
C GLU A 88 -17.82 5.94 6.86
N ARG A 89 -18.55 5.14 6.05
CA ARG A 89 -18.47 5.22 4.58
C ARG A 89 -18.90 6.59 4.02
N LYS A 90 -19.92 7.25 4.61
CA LYS A 90 -20.31 8.60 4.21
C LYS A 90 -19.23 9.62 4.55
N LEU A 91 -18.63 9.51 5.73
CA LEU A 91 -17.50 10.34 6.15
C LEU A 91 -16.28 10.16 5.24
N TYR A 92 -15.98 8.91 4.84
CA TYR A 92 -14.96 8.58 3.86
C TYR A 92 -15.23 9.26 2.51
N MET A 93 -16.47 9.21 2.01
CA MET A 93 -16.84 9.90 0.77
C MET A 93 -16.62 11.39 0.86
N ILE A 94 -16.96 12.02 1.99
CA ILE A 94 -16.79 13.46 2.21
C ILE A 94 -15.31 13.82 2.16
N HIS A 95 -14.49 13.16 2.98
CA HIS A 95 -13.08 13.55 3.07
C HIS A 95 -12.31 13.23 1.78
N LYS A 96 -12.62 12.11 1.11
CA LYS A 96 -11.95 11.71 -0.12
C LYS A 96 -12.26 12.67 -1.27
N GLN A 97 -13.54 13.01 -1.46
CA GLN A 97 -13.94 13.98 -2.47
C GLN A 97 -13.40 15.38 -2.16
N ALA A 98 -13.42 15.80 -0.89
CA ALA A 98 -12.82 17.07 -0.48
C ALA A 98 -11.33 17.14 -0.81
N SER A 99 -10.59 16.07 -0.52
CA SER A 99 -9.18 15.98 -0.88
C SER A 99 -8.94 16.11 -2.39
N HIS A 100 -9.71 15.37 -3.20
CA HIS A 100 -9.60 15.44 -4.66
C HIS A 100 -9.91 16.82 -5.23
N LEU A 101 -10.97 17.46 -4.76
CA LEU A 101 -11.41 18.75 -5.25
C LEU A 101 -10.47 19.89 -4.83
N LEU A 102 -10.06 19.90 -3.57
CA LEU A 102 -9.32 21.02 -2.98
C LEU A 102 -7.81 20.90 -3.19
N ARG A 103 -7.21 19.73 -2.91
CA ARG A 103 -5.75 19.54 -3.11
C ARG A 103 -5.36 19.48 -4.59
N GLY A 104 -6.28 19.08 -5.46
CA GLY A 104 -6.10 19.09 -6.91
C GLY A 104 -6.46 20.43 -7.59
N SER A 105 -6.98 21.40 -6.84
CA SER A 105 -7.40 22.70 -7.39
C SER A 105 -6.23 23.52 -7.91
N LYS A 106 -6.40 24.11 -9.09
CA LYS A 106 -5.47 25.09 -9.66
C LYS A 106 -5.81 26.52 -9.29
N GLU A 107 -6.95 26.73 -8.65
CA GLU A 107 -7.46 28.05 -8.24
C GLU A 107 -7.00 28.42 -6.83
N LEU A 108 -6.53 27.45 -6.05
CA LEU A 108 -6.01 27.64 -4.70
C LEU A 108 -4.49 27.63 -4.73
N GLU A 109 -3.86 28.71 -4.28
CA GLU A 109 -2.40 28.81 -4.15
C GLU A 109 -1.88 27.93 -3.00
N GLN A 110 -2.67 27.82 -1.91
CA GLN A 110 -2.36 27.04 -0.73
C GLN A 110 -3.08 25.67 -0.69
N ALA A 111 -3.47 25.13 -1.85
CA ALA A 111 -4.20 23.86 -1.97
C ALA A 111 -3.59 22.71 -1.16
N LEU A 112 -2.27 22.61 -1.10
CA LEU A 112 -1.56 21.54 -0.38
C LEU A 112 -1.56 21.72 1.15
N MET A 113 -1.95 22.87 1.68
CA MET A 113 -2.19 23.04 3.12
C MET A 113 -3.48 22.38 3.57
N PHE A 114 -4.43 22.19 2.65
CA PHE A 114 -5.67 21.50 2.97
C PHE A 114 -5.43 20.00 3.22
N TYR A 115 -5.88 19.51 4.38
CA TYR A 115 -5.85 18.08 4.70
C TYR A 115 -6.82 17.74 5.83
N ILE A 116 -7.63 16.70 5.66
CA ILE A 116 -8.46 16.15 6.73
C ILE A 116 -7.66 15.07 7.45
N CYS A 117 -7.21 15.35 8.66
CA CYS A 117 -6.39 14.41 9.46
C CYS A 117 -7.18 13.17 9.84
N SER A 118 -8.40 13.38 10.31
CA SER A 118 -9.40 12.35 10.60
C SER A 118 -10.78 12.96 10.45
N LEU A 119 -11.76 12.12 10.14
CA LEU A 119 -13.18 12.43 10.23
C LEU A 119 -13.92 11.12 10.50
N SER A 120 -14.18 10.82 11.77
CA SER A 120 -14.66 9.51 12.22
C SER A 120 -15.49 9.63 13.49
N THR A 121 -16.33 8.65 13.73
CA THR A 121 -17.06 8.47 15.00
C THR A 121 -16.21 7.77 16.08
N LYS A 122 -15.03 7.25 15.71
CA LYS A 122 -14.25 6.30 16.53
C LYS A 122 -12.87 6.81 16.91
N VAL A 123 -12.24 7.62 16.06
CA VAL A 123 -10.85 8.08 16.25
C VAL A 123 -10.70 9.57 15.96
N ILE A 124 -9.78 10.21 16.68
CA ILE A 124 -9.36 11.58 16.42
C ILE A 124 -7.84 11.64 16.33
N ILE A 125 -7.29 12.47 15.44
CA ILE A 125 -5.86 12.56 15.19
C ILE A 125 -5.38 13.98 15.37
N TYR A 126 -4.47 14.17 16.33
CA TYR A 126 -3.66 15.37 16.52
C TYR A 126 -2.26 15.12 15.97
N LYS A 127 -1.82 15.91 15.03
CA LYS A 127 -0.51 15.75 14.39
C LYS A 127 0.03 17.07 13.82
N GLY A 128 1.31 17.09 13.49
CA GLY A 128 1.94 18.27 12.90
C GLY A 128 3.44 18.12 12.70
N MET A 129 4.09 19.16 12.20
CA MET A 129 5.54 19.26 12.12
C MET A 129 6.12 19.63 13.49
N LEU A 130 5.98 18.72 14.45
CA LEU A 130 6.31 18.90 15.85
C LEU A 130 7.30 17.85 16.32
N THR A 131 8.19 18.21 17.18
CA THR A 131 8.96 17.24 18.00
C THR A 131 8.08 16.68 19.12
N PRO A 132 8.42 15.54 19.73
CA PRO A 132 7.63 14.99 20.84
C PRO A 132 7.41 15.98 21.99
N ALA A 133 8.42 16.81 22.31
CA ALA A 133 8.32 17.81 23.38
C ALA A 133 7.40 18.99 23.03
N GLN A 134 7.15 19.23 21.75
CA GLN A 134 6.31 20.33 21.27
C GLN A 134 4.82 19.97 21.18
N LEU A 135 4.47 18.68 21.13
CA LEU A 135 3.09 18.25 20.86
C LEU A 135 2.09 18.78 21.90
N LEU A 136 2.35 18.55 23.18
CA LEU A 136 1.46 18.98 24.27
C LEU A 136 1.42 20.50 24.43
N PRO A 137 2.55 21.23 24.42
CA PRO A 137 2.51 22.70 24.43
C PRO A 137 1.80 23.30 23.23
N TYR A 138 1.86 22.65 22.06
CA TYR A 138 1.22 23.15 20.85
C TYR A 138 -0.30 22.93 20.83
N PHE A 139 -0.76 21.77 21.34
CA PHE A 139 -2.18 21.41 21.42
C PHE A 139 -2.65 21.33 22.89
N PRO A 140 -3.08 22.44 23.47
CA PRO A 140 -3.60 22.44 24.84
C PRO A 140 -4.77 21.50 25.08
N ASP A 141 -5.58 21.21 24.04
CA ASP A 141 -6.66 20.22 24.10
C ASP A 141 -6.19 18.87 24.66
N LEU A 142 -4.95 18.47 24.39
CA LEU A 142 -4.39 17.19 24.88
C LEU A 142 -4.01 17.22 26.37
N LEU A 143 -4.05 18.39 27.00
CA LEU A 143 -3.81 18.59 28.43
C LEU A 143 -5.10 18.81 29.23
N ASP A 144 -6.25 18.82 28.55
CA ASP A 144 -7.55 18.95 29.19
C ASP A 144 -7.83 17.70 30.04
N GLU A 145 -8.24 17.89 31.32
CA GLU A 145 -8.51 16.79 32.24
C GLU A 145 -9.69 15.90 31.80
N ASP A 146 -10.60 16.44 30.98
CA ASP A 146 -11.73 15.73 30.42
C ASP A 146 -11.35 14.96 29.12
N PHE A 147 -10.10 15.09 28.62
CA PHE A 147 -9.64 14.38 27.44
C PHE A 147 -9.18 12.96 27.81
N GLU A 148 -10.10 12.03 27.82
CA GLU A 148 -9.86 10.62 28.13
C GLU A 148 -9.83 9.75 26.88
N THR A 149 -8.92 8.77 26.84
CA THR A 149 -8.84 7.79 25.77
C THR A 149 -8.33 6.44 26.29
N HIS A 150 -8.88 5.35 25.73
CA HIS A 150 -8.38 4.00 26.00
C HIS A 150 -7.23 3.58 25.06
N LEU A 151 -6.94 4.39 24.06
CA LEU A 151 -5.95 4.11 23.01
C LEU A 151 -5.17 5.36 22.65
N ALA A 152 -3.85 5.25 22.63
CA ALA A 152 -2.97 6.26 22.05
C ALA A 152 -1.98 5.60 21.08
N MET A 153 -2.03 5.98 19.82
CA MET A 153 -1.05 5.60 18.81
C MET A 153 -0.20 6.82 18.47
N VAL A 154 1.10 6.75 18.74
CA VAL A 154 2.02 7.90 18.67
C VAL A 154 3.18 7.58 17.73
N HIS A 155 3.57 8.56 16.91
CA HIS A 155 4.74 8.46 16.05
C HIS A 155 5.52 9.77 16.02
N SER A 156 6.84 9.72 16.19
CA SER A 156 7.68 10.92 16.37
C SER A 156 8.47 11.35 15.14
N ARG A 157 8.38 10.63 14.01
CA ARG A 157 9.21 10.89 12.83
C ARG A 157 8.43 10.85 11.53
N PHE A 158 9.02 11.48 10.51
CA PHE A 158 8.60 11.36 9.11
C PHE A 158 9.35 10.22 8.42
N SER A 159 8.84 9.76 7.26
CA SER A 159 9.59 8.89 6.36
C SER A 159 10.88 9.58 5.88
N THR A 160 11.99 8.85 5.83
CA THR A 160 13.31 9.37 5.46
C THR A 160 13.39 9.89 4.03
N ASN A 161 12.55 9.40 3.14
CA ASN A 161 12.57 9.71 1.70
C ASN A 161 11.52 10.77 1.29
N THR A 162 10.91 11.45 2.25
CA THR A 162 9.95 12.51 1.97
C THR A 162 10.32 13.81 2.69
N PHE A 163 10.11 14.94 2.00
CA PHE A 163 10.20 16.23 2.68
C PHE A 163 9.10 16.30 3.75
N PRO A 164 9.43 16.71 4.97
CA PRO A 164 8.45 16.90 6.03
C PRO A 164 7.39 17.92 5.62
N SER A 165 6.14 17.63 5.97
CA SER A 165 5.02 18.56 5.86
C SER A 165 3.95 18.20 6.89
N TRP A 166 3.08 19.14 7.22
CA TRP A 166 2.06 18.95 8.25
C TRP A 166 1.15 17.75 7.98
N ASP A 167 0.72 17.57 6.74
CA ASP A 167 -0.14 16.47 6.30
C ASP A 167 0.56 15.09 6.34
N ARG A 168 1.88 15.06 6.12
CA ARG A 168 2.68 13.82 6.14
C ARG A 168 3.11 13.39 7.52
N ALA A 169 2.89 14.21 8.55
CA ALA A 169 3.10 13.78 9.92
C ALA A 169 2.25 12.55 10.23
N GLN A 170 2.79 11.64 11.03
CA GLN A 170 2.08 10.46 11.50
C GLN A 170 1.53 10.69 12.92
N PRO A 171 0.50 9.97 13.35
CA PRO A 171 -0.16 8.85 12.66
C PRO A 171 -1.01 9.32 11.46
N LEU A 172 -1.31 8.36 10.59
CA LEU A 172 -2.29 8.49 9.53
C LEU A 172 -3.66 8.05 10.03
N ARG A 173 -4.68 7.91 9.14
CA ARG A 173 -6.06 7.66 9.59
C ARG A 173 -6.22 6.33 10.30
N PHE A 174 -5.58 5.28 9.79
CA PHE A 174 -5.69 3.92 10.32
C PHE A 174 -4.36 3.35 10.81
N MET A 175 -3.23 3.99 10.51
CA MET A 175 -1.95 3.39 10.81
C MET A 175 -0.84 4.38 11.12
N SER A 176 0.23 3.87 11.73
CA SER A 176 1.55 4.50 11.77
C SER A 176 2.61 3.49 11.34
N HIS A 177 3.63 3.97 10.64
CA HIS A 177 4.64 3.16 9.99
C HIS A 177 6.04 3.64 10.33
N ASN A 178 6.82 2.75 10.92
CA ASN A 178 8.25 2.92 11.09
C ASN A 178 8.98 2.02 10.08
N GLY A 179 9.43 2.60 8.97
CA GLY A 179 10.10 1.84 7.92
C GLY A 179 10.03 2.50 6.55
N GLU A 180 10.08 1.69 5.51
CA GLU A 180 10.01 2.10 4.12
C GLU A 180 9.36 1.00 3.28
N ILE A 181 8.38 1.37 2.45
CA ILE A 181 7.78 0.44 1.48
C ILE A 181 8.59 0.49 0.19
N ASN A 182 9.46 -0.48 -0.01
CA ASN A 182 10.37 -0.53 -1.16
C ASN A 182 9.64 -0.82 -2.48
N THR A 183 8.51 -1.52 -2.42
CA THR A 183 7.68 -1.88 -3.59
C THR A 183 6.66 -0.81 -3.99
N LEU A 184 6.69 0.34 -3.35
CA LEU A 184 5.70 1.42 -3.44
C LEU A 184 5.23 1.74 -4.87
N ARG A 185 6.16 1.87 -5.80
CA ARG A 185 5.82 2.24 -7.18
C ARG A 185 4.97 1.19 -7.87
N GLY A 186 5.32 -0.08 -7.69
CA GLY A 186 4.54 -1.21 -8.18
C GLY A 186 3.14 -1.23 -7.56
N ASN A 187 3.07 -1.12 -6.24
CA ASN A 187 1.80 -1.11 -5.50
C ASN A 187 0.87 0.02 -5.97
N LYS A 188 1.40 1.24 -6.16
CA LYS A 188 0.63 2.38 -6.71
C LYS A 188 0.10 2.11 -8.11
N ASN A 189 0.95 1.60 -8.99
CA ASN A 189 0.58 1.32 -10.38
C ASN A 189 -0.47 0.22 -10.47
N TRP A 190 -0.32 -0.85 -9.69
CA TRP A 190 -1.31 -1.92 -9.62
C TRP A 190 -2.64 -1.43 -9.04
N MET A 191 -2.61 -0.62 -7.98
CA MET A 191 -3.84 -0.08 -7.41
C MET A 191 -4.58 0.79 -8.43
N LYS A 192 -3.85 1.65 -9.16
CA LYS A 192 -4.43 2.46 -10.23
C LYS A 192 -5.03 1.61 -11.36
N ALA A 193 -4.36 0.53 -11.75
CA ALA A 193 -4.89 -0.40 -12.76
C ALA A 193 -6.19 -1.06 -12.30
N ARG A 194 -6.26 -1.48 -11.04
CA ARG A 194 -7.44 -2.12 -10.43
C ARG A 194 -8.64 -1.20 -10.28
N GLU A 195 -8.45 0.12 -10.25
CA GLU A 195 -9.56 1.09 -10.27
C GLU A 195 -10.49 0.88 -11.48
N GLY A 196 -9.93 0.48 -12.63
CA GLY A 196 -10.69 0.23 -13.86
C GLY A 196 -11.66 -0.95 -13.77
N SER A 197 -11.34 -1.97 -12.97
CA SER A 197 -12.16 -3.18 -12.77
C SER A 197 -12.94 -3.19 -11.46
N ALA A 198 -12.71 -2.21 -10.58
CA ALA A 198 -13.31 -2.17 -9.26
C ALA A 198 -14.83 -1.96 -9.31
N LYS A 199 -15.55 -2.79 -8.57
CA LYS A 199 -17.00 -2.70 -8.37
C LYS A 199 -17.30 -2.91 -6.89
N SER A 200 -18.16 -2.07 -6.32
CA SER A 200 -18.51 -2.16 -4.91
C SER A 200 -20.02 -2.24 -4.74
N ALA A 201 -20.48 -3.26 -4.02
CA ALA A 201 -21.88 -3.35 -3.62
C ALA A 201 -22.26 -2.28 -2.58
N LEU A 202 -21.28 -1.73 -1.85
CA LEU A 202 -21.49 -0.76 -0.77
C LEU A 202 -21.54 0.70 -1.28
N PHE A 203 -20.86 0.99 -2.38
CA PHE A 203 -20.81 2.33 -2.98
C PHE A 203 -21.58 2.43 -4.31
N GLY A 204 -21.82 1.31 -5.00
CA GLY A 204 -22.45 1.36 -6.32
C GLY A 204 -21.72 2.29 -7.29
N ASP A 205 -22.48 3.14 -7.97
CA ASP A 205 -21.93 4.13 -8.92
C ASP A 205 -21.11 5.23 -8.24
N GLU A 206 -21.28 5.46 -6.94
CA GLU A 206 -20.53 6.44 -6.17
C GLU A 206 -19.05 6.07 -6.02
N LEU A 207 -18.69 4.79 -6.23
CA LEU A 207 -17.31 4.31 -6.14
C LEU A 207 -16.35 5.15 -6.99
N LYS A 208 -16.78 5.56 -8.19
CA LYS A 208 -15.96 6.36 -9.12
C LYS A 208 -15.55 7.72 -8.57
N LYS A 209 -16.34 8.28 -7.63
CA LYS A 209 -16.02 9.55 -6.97
C LYS A 209 -14.86 9.43 -5.98
N LEU A 210 -14.47 8.21 -5.63
CA LEU A 210 -13.38 7.91 -4.69
C LEU A 210 -12.03 7.72 -5.40
N PHE A 211 -11.99 7.75 -6.73
CA PHE A 211 -10.77 7.59 -7.51
C PHE A 211 -10.09 8.95 -7.81
N PRO A 212 -8.76 8.98 -7.79
CA PRO A 212 -7.85 7.89 -7.50
C PRO A 212 -7.86 7.48 -6.02
N VAL A 213 -7.75 6.17 -5.76
CA VAL A 213 -7.64 5.64 -4.39
C VAL A 213 -6.40 6.20 -3.70
N VAL A 214 -5.27 6.15 -4.38
CA VAL A 214 -4.01 6.72 -3.90
C VAL A 214 -3.94 8.19 -4.27
N GLU A 215 -3.93 9.05 -3.26
CA GLU A 215 -3.81 10.49 -3.49
C GLU A 215 -2.43 10.88 -4.04
N PRO A 216 -2.36 11.87 -4.94
CA PRO A 216 -1.10 12.45 -5.35
C PRO A 216 -0.32 13.00 -4.16
N HIS A 217 1.01 12.98 -4.26
CA HIS A 217 1.92 13.55 -3.25
C HIS A 217 1.94 12.87 -1.86
N CYS A 218 1.26 11.73 -1.69
CA CYS A 218 1.38 10.93 -0.47
C CYS A 218 2.79 10.34 -0.31
N SER A 219 3.20 10.19 0.97
CA SER A 219 4.33 9.34 1.33
C SER A 219 4.02 7.85 1.07
N ASP A 220 5.00 6.98 1.23
CA ASP A 220 4.80 5.53 1.22
C ASP A 220 3.74 5.10 2.23
N SER A 221 3.87 5.57 3.47
CA SER A 221 2.93 5.31 4.55
C SER A 221 1.53 5.85 4.22
N GLY A 222 1.43 7.08 3.69
CA GLY A 222 0.16 7.67 3.27
C GLY A 222 -0.50 6.91 2.12
N THR A 223 0.31 6.35 1.23
CA THR A 223 -0.18 5.50 0.14
C THR A 223 -0.75 4.19 0.67
N PHE A 224 -0.04 3.55 1.62
CA PHE A 224 -0.52 2.36 2.31
C PHE A 224 -1.84 2.62 3.04
N ASP A 225 -1.92 3.70 3.82
CA ASP A 225 -3.11 4.09 4.57
C ASP A 225 -4.32 4.35 3.65
N ASN A 226 -4.13 4.97 2.48
CA ASN A 226 -5.20 5.19 1.51
C ASN A 226 -5.78 3.87 0.98
N VAL A 227 -4.93 2.88 0.70
CA VAL A 227 -5.38 1.57 0.22
C VAL A 227 -6.02 0.77 1.35
N LEU A 228 -5.45 0.81 2.55
CA LEU A 228 -6.04 0.19 3.74
C LEU A 228 -7.44 0.75 4.01
N GLU A 229 -7.59 2.06 4.07
CA GLU A 229 -8.88 2.73 4.26
C GLU A 229 -9.89 2.33 3.17
N PHE A 230 -9.47 2.30 1.90
CA PHE A 230 -10.33 1.88 0.79
C PHE A 230 -10.84 0.44 0.94
N LEU A 231 -9.99 -0.49 1.36
CA LEU A 231 -10.36 -1.87 1.61
C LEU A 231 -11.35 -2.00 2.78
N LEU A 232 -11.10 -1.27 3.89
CA LEU A 232 -11.98 -1.27 5.06
C LEU A 232 -13.36 -0.71 4.72
N MET A 233 -13.40 0.42 4.03
CA MET A 233 -14.67 1.05 3.62
C MET A 233 -15.46 0.19 2.63
N ASN A 234 -14.79 -0.72 1.92
CA ASN A 234 -15.42 -1.72 1.05
C ASN A 234 -15.71 -3.05 1.76
N GLY A 235 -15.66 -3.09 3.09
CA GLY A 235 -16.17 -4.19 3.90
C GLY A 235 -15.15 -5.26 4.27
N ARG A 236 -13.86 -5.07 3.97
CA ARG A 236 -12.83 -5.93 4.56
C ARG A 236 -12.61 -5.57 6.02
N THR A 237 -12.30 -6.58 6.82
CA THR A 237 -11.88 -6.33 8.21
C THR A 237 -10.46 -5.79 8.23
N LEU A 238 -10.11 -5.05 9.29
CA LEU A 238 -8.77 -4.50 9.50
C LEU A 238 -7.71 -5.61 9.44
N GLN A 239 -7.97 -6.73 10.10
CA GLN A 239 -7.07 -7.87 10.18
C GLN A 239 -6.83 -8.52 8.81
N GLU A 240 -7.92 -8.78 8.06
CA GLU A 240 -7.84 -9.38 6.72
C GLU A 240 -7.08 -8.45 5.76
N ALA A 241 -7.37 -7.16 5.77
CA ALA A 241 -6.70 -6.18 4.92
C ALA A 241 -5.20 -6.11 5.22
N ILE A 242 -4.80 -6.09 6.49
CA ILE A 242 -3.39 -6.12 6.88
C ILE A 242 -2.71 -7.43 6.48
N MET A 243 -3.34 -8.59 6.69
CA MET A 243 -2.80 -9.89 6.27
C MET A 243 -2.62 -9.98 4.75
N MET A 244 -3.50 -9.36 3.99
CA MET A 244 -3.45 -9.30 2.53
C MET A 244 -2.34 -8.37 2.03
N MET A 245 -2.17 -7.20 2.65
CA MET A 245 -1.16 -6.21 2.26
C MET A 245 0.24 -6.57 2.73
N VAL A 246 0.35 -7.17 3.94
CA VAL A 246 1.63 -7.57 4.58
C VAL A 246 1.58 -9.06 4.93
N PRO A 247 1.70 -9.94 3.95
CA PRO A 247 1.62 -11.38 4.19
C PRO A 247 2.85 -11.91 4.92
N GLU A 248 2.69 -13.03 5.64
CA GLU A 248 3.83 -13.83 6.10
C GLU A 248 4.60 -14.42 4.90
N ALA A 249 5.86 -14.82 5.14
CA ALA A 249 6.60 -15.65 4.19
C ALA A 249 5.99 -17.07 4.20
N TRP A 250 5.25 -17.42 3.14
CA TRP A 250 4.43 -18.64 3.10
C TRP A 250 4.91 -19.69 2.09
N GLN A 251 5.56 -19.27 0.99
CA GLN A 251 5.83 -20.16 -0.15
C GLN A 251 6.62 -21.43 0.22
N LYS A 252 7.72 -21.25 0.93
CA LYS A 252 8.62 -22.35 1.32
C LYS A 252 8.60 -22.63 2.84
N HIS A 253 7.55 -22.22 3.52
CA HIS A 253 7.42 -22.41 4.97
C HIS A 253 6.95 -23.84 5.28
N GLU A 254 7.86 -24.71 5.73
CA GLU A 254 7.61 -26.13 5.91
C GLU A 254 6.56 -26.47 6.97
N THR A 255 6.50 -25.67 8.05
CA THR A 255 5.62 -25.96 9.21
C THR A 255 4.33 -25.16 9.21
N MET A 256 4.07 -24.32 8.18
CA MET A 256 2.83 -23.54 8.09
C MET A 256 1.64 -24.47 7.82
N PRO A 257 0.52 -24.36 8.58
CA PRO A 257 -0.70 -25.10 8.31
C PRO A 257 -1.21 -24.86 6.87
N GLU A 258 -1.72 -25.93 6.24
CA GLU A 258 -2.15 -25.89 4.84
C GLU A 258 -3.22 -24.81 4.58
N GLU A 259 -4.19 -24.67 5.48
CA GLU A 259 -5.24 -23.68 5.34
C GLU A 259 -4.68 -22.23 5.36
N LYS A 260 -3.70 -21.97 6.22
CA LYS A 260 -3.04 -20.65 6.30
C LYS A 260 -2.19 -20.38 5.06
N ARG A 261 -1.49 -21.39 4.55
CA ARG A 261 -0.75 -21.30 3.29
C ARG A 261 -1.69 -21.00 2.12
N ALA A 262 -2.80 -21.73 2.02
CA ALA A 262 -3.80 -21.54 0.98
C ALA A 262 -4.46 -20.13 1.04
N PHE A 263 -4.65 -19.60 2.24
CA PHE A 263 -5.10 -18.22 2.41
C PHE A 263 -4.14 -17.22 1.77
N TYR A 264 -2.84 -17.26 2.14
CA TYR A 264 -1.87 -16.32 1.59
C TYR A 264 -1.64 -16.53 0.09
N GLU A 265 -1.64 -17.76 -0.38
CA GLU A 265 -1.54 -18.08 -1.80
C GLU A 265 -2.74 -17.55 -2.60
N TYR A 266 -3.94 -17.64 -2.05
CA TYR A 266 -5.15 -17.06 -2.64
C TYR A 266 -5.03 -15.53 -2.76
N PHE A 267 -4.68 -14.86 -1.66
CA PHE A 267 -4.58 -13.40 -1.66
C PHE A 267 -3.42 -12.88 -2.51
N SER A 268 -2.36 -13.67 -2.71
CA SER A 268 -1.29 -13.32 -3.65
C SER A 268 -1.76 -13.32 -5.12
N CYS A 269 -2.86 -14.01 -5.45
CA CYS A 269 -3.51 -13.88 -6.76
C CYS A 269 -4.29 -12.56 -6.92
N MET A 270 -4.60 -11.87 -5.82
CA MET A 270 -5.39 -10.64 -5.83
C MET A 270 -4.54 -9.37 -5.69
N MET A 271 -3.51 -9.43 -4.85
CA MET A 271 -2.68 -8.29 -4.52
C MET A 271 -1.23 -8.72 -4.31
N GLU A 272 -0.33 -7.96 -4.88
CA GLU A 272 1.10 -8.02 -4.57
C GLU A 272 1.39 -7.58 -3.13
N PRO A 273 2.39 -8.14 -2.46
CA PRO A 273 2.75 -7.72 -1.12
C PRO A 273 3.27 -6.28 -1.11
N TRP A 274 2.96 -5.54 -0.04
CA TRP A 274 3.58 -4.28 0.30
C TRP A 274 4.81 -4.58 1.14
N ASP A 275 5.98 -4.47 0.55
CA ASP A 275 7.20 -5.03 1.10
C ASP A 275 8.28 -3.96 1.32
N GLY A 276 9.10 -4.22 2.33
CA GLY A 276 10.19 -3.36 2.80
C GLY A 276 10.34 -3.48 4.32
N PRO A 277 11.37 -2.85 4.90
CA PRO A 277 11.52 -2.83 6.36
C PRO A 277 10.32 -2.10 6.98
N ALA A 278 9.48 -2.81 7.72
CA ALA A 278 8.26 -2.23 8.25
C ALA A 278 7.93 -2.71 9.68
N SER A 279 7.58 -1.74 10.52
CA SER A 279 6.81 -1.95 11.74
C SER A 279 5.57 -1.06 11.64
N ILE A 280 4.42 -1.70 11.47
CA ILE A 280 3.15 -1.03 11.23
C ILE A 280 2.26 -1.24 12.44
N ALA A 281 1.89 -0.16 13.13
CA ALA A 281 0.80 -0.15 14.09
C ALA A 281 -0.47 0.36 13.39
N PHE A 282 -1.62 -0.23 13.71
CA PHE A 282 -2.88 0.07 13.05
C PHE A 282 -4.07 -0.01 14.02
N THR A 283 -5.11 0.78 13.74
CA THR A 283 -6.34 0.79 14.54
C THR A 283 -7.53 1.25 13.71
N ASP A 284 -8.72 0.76 14.08
CA ASP A 284 -10.02 1.26 13.61
C ASP A 284 -10.89 1.79 14.79
N GLY A 285 -10.28 1.98 15.97
CA GLY A 285 -10.94 2.40 17.20
C GLY A 285 -11.51 1.23 18.02
N GLN A 286 -11.83 0.09 17.43
CA GLN A 286 -12.22 -1.13 18.16
C GLN A 286 -11.03 -2.05 18.41
N TYR A 287 -10.15 -2.15 17.41
CA TYR A 287 -8.92 -2.92 17.50
C TYR A 287 -7.70 -2.01 17.48
N ILE A 288 -6.67 -2.40 18.19
CA ILE A 288 -5.32 -1.91 17.95
C ILE A 288 -4.41 -3.10 17.73
N GLY A 289 -3.57 -2.99 16.71
CA GLY A 289 -2.62 -4.05 16.40
C GLY A 289 -1.31 -3.53 15.88
N ALA A 290 -0.36 -4.43 15.76
CA ALA A 290 0.89 -4.17 15.09
C ALA A 290 1.38 -5.42 14.37
N THR A 291 2.08 -5.22 13.26
CA THR A 291 2.75 -6.27 12.51
C THR A 291 4.12 -5.80 12.05
N LEU A 292 5.03 -6.75 11.90
CA LEU A 292 6.30 -6.53 11.20
C LEU A 292 6.19 -7.05 9.78
N ASP A 293 7.06 -6.55 8.92
CA ASP A 293 7.29 -7.16 7.59
C ASP A 293 7.67 -8.64 7.72
N ARG A 294 7.55 -9.37 6.63
CA ARG A 294 7.83 -10.82 6.59
C ARG A 294 9.29 -11.18 6.96
N ASN A 295 10.20 -10.23 6.86
CA ASN A 295 11.62 -10.41 7.20
C ASN A 295 11.93 -10.02 8.64
N GLY A 296 11.07 -9.23 9.28
CA GLY A 296 11.26 -8.69 10.63
C GLY A 296 12.44 -7.74 10.76
N LEU A 297 12.64 -6.88 9.75
CA LEU A 297 13.78 -5.98 9.70
C LEU A 297 13.69 -4.85 10.73
N ARG A 298 12.48 -4.48 11.15
CA ARG A 298 12.26 -3.48 12.21
C ARG A 298 12.04 -4.13 13.57
N PRO A 299 12.61 -3.56 14.64
CA PRO A 299 12.32 -4.03 15.99
C PRO A 299 10.97 -3.51 16.48
N SER A 300 10.32 -4.30 17.33
CA SER A 300 9.17 -3.87 18.13
C SER A 300 9.12 -4.66 19.43
N ARG A 301 8.87 -3.97 20.54
CA ARG A 301 8.83 -4.52 21.89
C ARG A 301 7.50 -4.16 22.56
N TYR A 302 7.02 -5.03 23.45
CA TYR A 302 5.82 -4.75 24.21
C TYR A 302 5.94 -5.16 25.67
N TYR A 303 5.16 -4.49 26.51
CA TYR A 303 4.85 -4.86 27.88
C TYR A 303 3.34 -5.02 28.05
N ILE A 304 2.94 -6.03 28.81
CA ILE A 304 1.60 -6.18 29.36
C ILE A 304 1.72 -6.03 30.86
N THR A 305 0.92 -5.18 31.47
CA THR A 305 0.99 -4.86 32.89
C THR A 305 -0.10 -5.56 33.68
N HIS A 306 0.05 -5.63 35.01
CA HIS A 306 -0.95 -6.22 35.91
C HIS A 306 -2.22 -5.37 36.04
N ASP A 307 -2.17 -4.09 35.66
CA ASP A 307 -3.31 -3.16 35.61
C ASP A 307 -3.93 -3.08 34.20
N ASP A 308 -3.77 -4.17 33.40
CA ASP A 308 -4.37 -4.37 32.09
C ASP A 308 -4.01 -3.30 31.04
N ARG A 309 -2.82 -2.70 31.14
CA ARG A 309 -2.28 -1.84 30.08
C ARG A 309 -1.34 -2.62 29.16
N VAL A 310 -1.33 -2.26 27.90
CA VAL A 310 -0.35 -2.72 26.91
C VAL A 310 0.43 -1.52 26.39
N ILE A 311 1.76 -1.61 26.44
CA ILE A 311 2.67 -0.59 25.95
C ILE A 311 3.55 -1.22 24.90
N MET A 312 3.51 -0.70 23.67
CA MET A 312 4.32 -1.18 22.56
C MET A 312 5.15 -0.03 21.99
N GLY A 313 6.37 -0.31 21.61
CA GLY A 313 7.25 0.65 20.95
C GLY A 313 8.33 -0.04 20.12
N SER A 314 8.99 0.71 19.24
CA SER A 314 10.15 0.24 18.50
C SER A 314 11.30 -0.15 19.43
N GLU A 315 11.36 0.48 20.60
CA GLU A 315 12.45 0.34 21.58
C GLU A 315 11.90 0.15 22.99
N VAL A 316 12.73 -0.42 23.85
CA VAL A 316 12.45 -0.50 25.30
C VAL A 316 12.66 0.88 25.91
N GLY A 317 11.76 1.26 26.85
CA GLY A 317 11.91 2.51 27.60
C GLY A 317 11.33 3.75 26.92
N VAL A 318 10.52 3.59 25.87
CA VAL A 318 9.77 4.70 25.24
C VAL A 318 8.80 5.35 26.22
N LEU A 319 8.34 4.60 27.21
CA LEU A 319 7.56 5.06 28.34
C LEU A 319 8.17 4.45 29.62
N PRO A 320 8.43 5.24 30.67
CA PRO A 320 8.86 4.72 31.97
C PRO A 320 7.79 3.80 32.56
N VAL A 321 8.15 2.56 32.83
CA VAL A 321 7.27 1.54 33.44
C VAL A 321 7.99 0.92 34.62
N ASP A 322 7.35 0.90 35.77
CA ASP A 322 7.88 0.20 36.94
C ASP A 322 7.95 -1.31 36.65
N PRO A 323 9.12 -1.95 36.75
CA PRO A 323 9.26 -3.37 36.47
C PRO A 323 8.32 -4.25 37.32
N SER A 324 7.93 -3.79 38.52
CA SER A 324 7.05 -4.53 39.44
C SER A 324 5.62 -4.72 38.89
N ILE A 325 5.15 -3.81 38.04
CA ILE A 325 3.81 -3.91 37.43
C ILE A 325 3.80 -4.66 36.11
N VAL A 326 4.97 -5.03 35.58
CA VAL A 326 5.05 -5.76 34.28
C VAL A 326 4.70 -7.22 34.50
N LYS A 327 3.60 -7.66 33.90
CA LYS A 327 3.12 -9.04 33.89
C LYS A 327 3.82 -9.87 32.82
N GLU A 328 3.99 -9.31 31.62
CA GLU A 328 4.59 -9.94 30.46
C GLU A 328 5.38 -8.93 29.64
N LYS A 329 6.48 -9.37 29.04
CA LYS A 329 7.26 -8.60 28.08
C LYS A 329 7.65 -9.47 26.90
N GLY A 330 7.63 -8.87 25.71
CA GLY A 330 7.94 -9.62 24.50
C GLY A 330 8.40 -8.74 23.35
N ARG A 331 8.58 -9.39 22.23
CA ARG A 331 8.87 -8.75 20.95
C ARG A 331 7.93 -9.26 19.87
N LEU A 332 7.59 -8.42 18.91
CA LEU A 332 6.96 -8.87 17.69
C LEU A 332 7.92 -9.78 16.90
N GLN A 333 7.34 -10.77 16.25
CA GLN A 333 8.05 -11.67 15.37
C GLN A 333 7.73 -11.35 13.90
N PRO A 334 8.61 -11.70 12.94
CA PRO A 334 8.37 -11.49 11.52
C PRO A 334 7.01 -12.03 11.08
N GLY A 335 6.24 -11.23 10.35
CA GLY A 335 4.94 -11.60 9.83
C GLY A 335 3.84 -11.90 10.86
N LYS A 336 4.15 -11.90 12.17
CA LYS A 336 3.16 -12.11 13.22
C LYS A 336 2.40 -10.84 13.55
N MET A 337 1.11 -11.00 13.81
CA MET A 337 0.23 -9.91 14.20
C MET A 337 0.00 -9.92 15.71
N PHE A 338 0.22 -8.78 16.34
CA PHE A 338 -0.16 -8.51 17.72
C PHE A 338 -1.48 -7.73 17.66
N LEU A 339 -2.55 -8.22 18.28
CA LEU A 339 -3.87 -7.59 18.17
C LEU A 339 -4.59 -7.57 19.51
N ILE A 340 -5.10 -6.40 19.89
CA ILE A 340 -5.98 -6.21 21.03
C ILE A 340 -7.38 -5.89 20.53
N ASP A 341 -8.38 -6.61 21.05
CA ASP A 341 -9.78 -6.31 20.87
C ASP A 341 -10.33 -5.62 22.12
N PHE A 342 -10.63 -4.34 22.04
CA PHE A 342 -11.16 -3.58 23.17
C PHE A 342 -12.56 -4.00 23.58
N LYS A 343 -13.36 -4.50 22.62
CA LYS A 343 -14.71 -5.02 22.92
C LYS A 343 -14.66 -6.34 23.68
N ALA A 344 -13.72 -7.22 23.31
CA ALA A 344 -13.48 -8.47 24.01
C ALA A 344 -12.60 -8.28 25.26
N GLY A 345 -11.93 -7.15 25.41
CA GLY A 345 -11.03 -6.85 26.53
C GLY A 345 -9.82 -7.77 26.61
N ARG A 346 -9.27 -8.22 25.47
CA ARG A 346 -8.16 -9.18 25.46
C ARG A 346 -7.20 -9.02 24.27
N LEU A 347 -6.00 -9.50 24.48
CA LEU A 347 -5.05 -9.79 23.41
C LEU A 347 -5.50 -11.06 22.65
N ILE A 348 -5.53 -11.00 21.34
CA ILE A 348 -5.85 -12.12 20.45
C ILE A 348 -4.54 -12.75 19.97
N PRO A 349 -4.27 -14.04 20.25
CA PRO A 349 -3.09 -14.72 19.74
C PRO A 349 -3.08 -14.78 18.19
N ASP A 350 -1.91 -14.61 17.60
CA ASP A 350 -1.73 -14.62 16.13
C ASP A 350 -2.31 -15.87 15.45
N GLU A 351 -2.07 -17.04 16.02
CA GLU A 351 -2.55 -18.31 15.46
C GLU A 351 -4.09 -18.44 15.57
N GLU A 352 -4.69 -17.95 16.65
CA GLU A 352 -6.16 -17.90 16.79
C GLU A 352 -6.74 -17.00 15.72
N LEU A 353 -6.22 -15.78 15.60
CA LEU A 353 -6.66 -14.80 14.63
C LEU A 353 -6.57 -15.34 13.20
N LYS A 354 -5.40 -15.78 12.80
CA LYS A 354 -5.12 -16.21 11.42
C LYS A 354 -5.86 -17.48 11.04
N SER A 355 -6.12 -18.38 11.99
CA SER A 355 -6.91 -19.58 11.72
C SER A 355 -8.37 -19.27 11.37
N VAL A 356 -8.94 -18.23 11.95
CA VAL A 356 -10.31 -17.78 11.62
C VAL A 356 -10.40 -17.37 10.15
N PHE A 357 -9.48 -16.52 9.70
CA PHE A 357 -9.46 -16.06 8.31
C PHE A 357 -9.07 -17.17 7.33
N ALA A 358 -8.10 -18.00 7.69
CA ALA A 358 -7.65 -19.11 6.85
C ALA A 358 -8.75 -20.14 6.55
N ARG A 359 -9.72 -20.30 7.47
CA ARG A 359 -10.85 -21.22 7.33
C ARG A 359 -12.15 -20.56 6.89
N ALA A 360 -12.15 -19.25 6.70
CA ALA A 360 -13.37 -18.51 6.33
C ALA A 360 -13.91 -18.93 4.95
N LYS A 361 -13.06 -19.38 4.05
CA LYS A 361 -13.41 -19.84 2.70
C LYS A 361 -12.57 -21.08 2.34
N PRO A 362 -13.01 -21.89 1.36
CA PRO A 362 -12.28 -23.07 0.93
C PRO A 362 -11.15 -22.75 -0.06
N TYR A 363 -10.19 -21.90 0.34
CA TYR A 363 -9.13 -21.38 -0.52
C TYR A 363 -8.30 -22.48 -1.19
N ALA A 364 -7.93 -23.55 -0.46
CA ALA A 364 -7.19 -24.68 -1.01
C ALA A 364 -7.94 -25.37 -2.17
N ALA A 365 -9.26 -25.53 -2.02
CA ALA A 365 -10.07 -26.13 -3.08
C ALA A 365 -10.18 -25.21 -4.31
N TRP A 366 -10.29 -23.89 -4.09
CA TRP A 366 -10.32 -22.91 -5.17
C TRP A 366 -9.02 -22.91 -5.96
N LEU A 367 -7.88 -22.83 -5.27
CA LEU A 367 -6.54 -22.89 -5.87
C LEU A 367 -6.35 -24.18 -6.68
N LYS A 368 -6.70 -25.33 -6.11
CA LYS A 368 -6.58 -26.63 -6.80
C LYS A 368 -7.40 -26.72 -8.07
N ASN A 369 -8.60 -26.14 -8.09
CA ASN A 369 -9.53 -26.26 -9.20
C ASN A 369 -9.29 -25.23 -10.32
N GLN A 370 -8.81 -24.05 -9.97
CA GLN A 370 -8.74 -22.91 -10.89
C GLN A 370 -7.33 -22.65 -11.43
N ARG A 371 -6.29 -22.83 -10.60
CA ARG A 371 -4.93 -22.52 -10.97
C ARG A 371 -4.41 -23.44 -12.07
N ILE A 372 -3.62 -22.87 -12.96
CA ILE A 372 -2.90 -23.57 -14.02
C ILE A 372 -1.40 -23.38 -13.76
N ARG A 373 -0.61 -24.43 -13.85
CA ARG A 373 0.85 -24.34 -13.83
C ARG A 373 1.38 -24.34 -15.26
N LEU A 374 2.49 -23.66 -15.47
CA LEU A 374 3.15 -23.68 -16.79
C LEU A 374 3.54 -25.09 -17.22
N SER A 375 3.96 -25.94 -16.26
CA SER A 375 4.24 -27.35 -16.46
C SER A 375 3.05 -28.19 -16.93
N ASP A 376 1.83 -27.73 -16.71
CA ASP A 376 0.62 -28.45 -17.12
C ASP A 376 0.26 -28.17 -18.60
N LEU A 377 0.94 -27.21 -19.22
CA LEU A 377 0.75 -26.84 -20.61
C LEU A 377 1.68 -27.67 -21.49
N HIS A 378 1.12 -28.22 -22.57
CA HIS A 378 1.89 -28.94 -23.58
C HIS A 378 2.00 -28.10 -24.83
N PRO A 379 3.20 -27.92 -25.41
CA PRO A 379 3.36 -27.21 -26.67
C PRO A 379 2.69 -27.98 -27.81
N GLU A 380 1.97 -27.28 -28.66
CA GLU A 380 1.34 -27.87 -29.86
C GLU A 380 2.34 -28.10 -30.99
N SER A 381 3.52 -27.49 -30.91
CA SER A 381 4.57 -27.61 -31.92
C SER A 381 5.95 -27.59 -31.30
N GLU A 382 6.89 -28.29 -31.91
CA GLU A 382 8.29 -28.17 -31.48
C GLU A 382 8.83 -26.75 -31.73
N PRO A 383 9.67 -26.23 -30.81
CA PRO A 383 10.31 -24.95 -31.01
C PRO A 383 11.18 -24.96 -32.26
N HIS A 384 11.15 -23.90 -33.02
CA HIS A 384 12.02 -23.76 -34.16
C HIS A 384 13.48 -23.74 -33.72
N GLY A 385 14.29 -24.63 -34.31
CA GLY A 385 15.75 -24.63 -34.09
C GLY A 385 16.39 -23.30 -34.52
N PHE A 386 17.57 -23.00 -33.98
CA PHE A 386 18.32 -21.83 -34.39
C PHE A 386 18.92 -22.08 -35.79
N ASP A 387 18.73 -21.12 -36.68
CA ASP A 387 19.50 -21.02 -37.92
C ASP A 387 20.91 -20.49 -37.55
N SER A 388 21.94 -21.30 -37.80
CA SER A 388 23.33 -20.96 -37.51
C SER A 388 23.82 -19.68 -38.21
N ASP A 389 23.30 -19.40 -39.40
CA ASP A 389 23.74 -18.26 -40.21
C ASP A 389 23.18 -16.93 -39.66
N SER A 390 22.03 -16.97 -38.99
CA SER A 390 21.42 -15.80 -38.33
C SER A 390 21.81 -15.64 -36.88
N LEU A 391 22.51 -16.60 -36.25
CA LEU A 391 22.81 -16.58 -34.84
C LEU A 391 23.64 -15.35 -34.43
N LEU A 392 24.75 -15.09 -35.10
CA LEU A 392 25.61 -13.96 -34.75
C LEU A 392 24.93 -12.60 -34.96
N PRO A 393 24.25 -12.32 -36.09
CA PRO A 393 23.48 -11.09 -36.22
C PRO A 393 22.41 -10.93 -35.15
N ARG A 394 21.73 -12.00 -34.75
CA ARG A 394 20.72 -11.96 -33.67
C ARG A 394 21.37 -11.65 -32.32
N MET A 395 22.45 -12.32 -31.95
CA MET A 395 23.19 -12.04 -30.72
C MET A 395 23.61 -10.57 -30.66
N GLN A 396 24.13 -10.01 -31.75
CA GLN A 396 24.51 -8.60 -31.83
C GLN A 396 23.29 -7.68 -31.71
N ALA A 397 22.17 -8.03 -32.36
CA ALA A 397 20.92 -7.26 -32.26
C ALA A 397 20.34 -7.24 -30.83
N PHE A 398 20.53 -8.33 -30.06
CA PHE A 398 20.13 -8.43 -28.67
C PHE A 398 21.21 -7.93 -27.67
N GLY A 399 22.28 -7.31 -28.17
CA GLY A 399 23.28 -6.67 -27.33
C GLY A 399 24.30 -7.61 -26.68
N TYR A 400 24.37 -8.88 -27.10
CA TYR A 400 25.40 -9.81 -26.61
C TYR A 400 26.78 -9.38 -27.11
N THR A 401 27.71 -9.23 -26.19
CA THR A 401 29.12 -8.93 -26.47
C THR A 401 29.99 -10.16 -26.19
N ALA A 402 31.25 -10.12 -26.65
CA ALA A 402 32.22 -11.14 -26.30
C ALA A 402 32.43 -11.24 -24.77
N GLU A 403 32.35 -10.10 -24.07
CA GLU A 403 32.42 -10.06 -22.61
C GLU A 403 31.21 -10.75 -21.96
N THR A 404 30.00 -10.46 -22.43
CA THR A 404 28.78 -11.13 -21.96
C THR A 404 28.90 -12.66 -22.12
N MET A 405 29.40 -13.11 -23.26
CA MET A 405 29.57 -14.53 -23.54
C MET A 405 30.62 -15.15 -22.62
N HIS A 406 31.77 -14.48 -22.46
CA HIS A 406 32.91 -15.07 -21.73
C HIS A 406 32.78 -14.96 -20.22
N PHE A 407 32.33 -13.83 -19.71
CA PHE A 407 32.33 -13.57 -18.26
C PHE A 407 30.97 -13.82 -17.59
N MET A 408 29.87 -13.86 -18.35
CA MET A 408 28.56 -14.10 -17.78
C MET A 408 28.00 -15.47 -18.17
N LEU A 409 27.85 -15.78 -19.45
CA LEU A 409 27.19 -17.01 -19.89
C LEU A 409 28.06 -18.25 -19.71
N ARG A 410 29.37 -18.16 -19.99
CA ARG A 410 30.26 -19.30 -19.86
C ARG A 410 30.32 -19.88 -18.44
N PRO A 411 30.47 -19.10 -17.36
CA PRO A 411 30.42 -19.63 -15.99
C PRO A 411 29.11 -20.31 -15.67
N LEU A 412 27.98 -19.77 -16.11
CA LEU A 412 26.67 -20.38 -15.90
C LEU A 412 26.58 -21.77 -16.53
N VAL A 413 27.04 -21.91 -17.78
CA VAL A 413 26.90 -23.16 -18.57
C VAL A 413 27.99 -24.17 -18.24
N ALA A 414 29.26 -23.74 -18.18
CA ALA A 414 30.40 -24.64 -18.05
C ALA A 414 30.72 -25.00 -16.60
N GLU A 415 30.46 -24.09 -15.67
CA GLU A 415 30.86 -24.20 -14.27
C GLU A 415 29.65 -24.35 -13.32
N LEU A 416 28.42 -24.21 -13.84
CA LEU A 416 27.14 -24.28 -13.10
C LEU A 416 27.14 -23.35 -11.87
N ARG A 417 27.74 -22.18 -12.01
CA ARG A 417 27.81 -21.17 -10.94
C ARG A 417 27.46 -19.78 -11.47
N ASP A 418 27.00 -18.92 -10.58
CA ASP A 418 26.76 -17.52 -10.90
C ASP A 418 28.06 -16.82 -11.33
N PRO A 419 28.01 -15.93 -12.33
CA PRO A 419 29.18 -15.14 -12.71
C PRO A 419 29.53 -14.18 -11.56
N VAL A 420 30.83 -14.19 -11.18
CA VAL A 420 31.34 -13.28 -10.15
C VAL A 420 31.75 -11.97 -10.81
N GLY A 421 31.09 -10.90 -10.46
CA GLY A 421 31.38 -9.58 -11.02
C GLY A 421 30.30 -8.53 -10.69
N SER A 422 30.44 -7.35 -11.24
CA SER A 422 29.45 -6.30 -11.11
C SER A 422 28.20 -6.63 -11.93
N MET A 423 27.04 -6.58 -11.30
CA MET A 423 25.72 -6.85 -11.91
C MET A 423 25.08 -5.60 -12.52
N GLY A 424 25.75 -4.48 -12.53
CA GLY A 424 25.22 -3.23 -13.05
C GLY A 424 26.20 -2.52 -13.97
N ASN A 425 25.67 -1.61 -14.76
CA ASN A 425 26.45 -0.73 -15.60
C ASN A 425 25.96 0.71 -15.42
N ASP A 426 26.71 1.50 -14.67
CA ASP A 426 26.44 2.92 -14.44
C ASP A 426 27.11 3.83 -15.46
N SER A 427 27.72 3.27 -16.50
CA SER A 427 28.36 4.04 -17.55
C SER A 427 27.34 4.91 -18.27
N ALA A 428 27.68 6.17 -18.47
CA ALA A 428 26.88 7.09 -19.26
C ALA A 428 26.73 6.56 -20.70
N ILE A 429 25.53 6.71 -21.27
CA ILE A 429 25.27 6.34 -22.67
C ILE A 429 26.06 7.30 -23.57
N ALA A 430 26.89 6.74 -24.45
CA ALA A 430 27.67 7.52 -25.41
C ALA A 430 26.74 8.11 -26.48
N CYS A 431 26.30 9.35 -26.30
CA CYS A 431 25.33 10.01 -27.16
C CYS A 431 25.84 10.28 -28.61
N LEU A 432 27.14 10.23 -28.80
CA LEU A 432 27.78 10.38 -30.13
C LEU A 432 28.15 9.04 -30.78
N SER A 433 27.77 7.91 -30.17
CA SER A 433 28.00 6.59 -30.74
C SER A 433 26.96 6.28 -31.82
N ASP A 434 27.39 5.71 -32.92
CA ASP A 434 26.55 5.17 -33.98
C ASP A 434 26.08 3.72 -33.68
N LYS A 435 26.55 3.13 -32.58
CA LYS A 435 26.15 1.80 -32.14
C LYS A 435 24.85 1.86 -31.33
N PRO A 436 23.78 1.22 -31.80
CA PRO A 436 22.54 1.20 -31.07
C PRO A 436 22.67 0.41 -29.76
N ARG A 437 22.00 0.88 -28.73
CA ARG A 437 21.84 0.18 -27.45
C ARG A 437 20.43 -0.40 -27.36
N MET A 438 20.26 -1.36 -26.46
CA MET A 438 18.93 -1.88 -26.16
C MET A 438 18.07 -0.78 -25.52
N ILE A 439 16.78 -0.79 -25.82
CA ILE A 439 15.90 0.32 -25.40
C ILE A 439 15.90 0.53 -23.89
N TYR A 440 16.04 -0.53 -23.09
CA TYR A 440 16.09 -0.42 -21.63
C TYR A 440 17.37 0.24 -21.11
N ASP A 441 18.46 0.29 -21.87
CA ASP A 441 19.70 1.00 -21.49
C ASP A 441 19.49 2.52 -21.40
N TYR A 442 18.43 3.04 -22.07
CA TYR A 442 18.10 4.47 -22.07
C TYR A 442 17.22 4.89 -20.90
N PHE A 443 16.82 3.96 -20.06
CA PHE A 443 15.95 4.24 -18.91
C PHE A 443 16.71 4.10 -17.60
N LYS A 444 16.45 5.03 -16.69
CA LYS A 444 16.99 4.95 -15.34
C LYS A 444 16.25 3.86 -14.55
N GLN A 445 17.00 3.03 -13.87
CA GLN A 445 16.48 2.07 -12.91
C GLN A 445 15.77 2.79 -11.76
N LEU A 446 14.56 2.35 -11.42
CA LEU A 446 13.68 3.03 -10.47
C LEU A 446 13.18 2.06 -9.38
N PHE A 447 14.06 1.34 -8.73
CA PHE A 447 13.72 0.56 -7.55
C PHE A 447 14.46 1.10 -6.31
N ALA A 448 13.86 0.92 -5.15
CA ALA A 448 14.50 1.26 -3.90
C ALA A 448 15.64 0.27 -3.60
N GLN A 449 16.75 0.78 -3.10
CA GLN A 449 17.86 -0.04 -2.65
C GLN A 449 17.95 0.01 -1.14
N VAL A 450 18.09 -1.16 -0.53
CA VAL A 450 18.39 -1.28 0.90
C VAL A 450 19.87 -1.48 1.05
N THR A 451 20.54 -0.58 1.77
CA THR A 451 22.00 -0.56 1.89
C THR A 451 22.54 -1.79 2.63
N ASN A 452 21.84 -2.28 3.64
CA ASN A 452 22.24 -3.43 4.44
C ASN A 452 21.01 -4.33 4.72
N PRO A 453 20.53 -5.08 3.74
CA PRO A 453 19.46 -6.04 3.98
C PRO A 453 19.96 -7.11 4.95
N SER A 454 19.25 -7.31 6.05
CA SER A 454 19.56 -8.36 7.04
C SER A 454 19.13 -9.74 6.55
N ILE A 455 19.34 -10.03 5.27
CA ILE A 455 18.96 -11.28 4.61
C ILE A 455 20.23 -12.01 4.21
N ASP A 456 20.38 -13.21 4.69
CA ASP A 456 21.40 -14.16 4.28
C ASP A 456 20.81 -15.22 3.33
N SER A 457 21.66 -16.01 2.68
CA SER A 457 21.25 -17.02 1.70
C SER A 457 20.29 -18.09 2.25
N ILE A 458 20.30 -18.35 3.55
CA ILE A 458 19.40 -19.30 4.19
C ILE A 458 18.01 -18.68 4.35
N ARG A 459 17.93 -17.41 4.76
CA ARG A 459 16.67 -16.69 4.91
C ARG A 459 16.02 -16.37 3.57
N GLU A 460 16.83 -16.03 2.55
CA GLU A 460 16.34 -15.78 1.18
C GLU A 460 15.47 -16.93 0.66
N GLU A 461 15.85 -18.16 0.93
CA GLU A 461 15.11 -19.32 0.46
C GLU A 461 13.66 -19.37 0.97
N VAL A 462 13.44 -18.92 2.21
CA VAL A 462 12.11 -18.94 2.84
C VAL A 462 11.28 -17.71 2.44
N ILE A 463 11.91 -16.54 2.36
CA ILE A 463 11.20 -15.25 2.30
C ILE A 463 11.13 -14.64 0.91
N MET A 464 11.98 -15.09 -0.04
CA MET A 464 12.00 -14.57 -1.41
C MET A 464 11.44 -15.57 -2.39
N SER A 465 10.73 -15.10 -3.40
CA SER A 465 10.19 -15.91 -4.47
C SER A 465 10.28 -15.16 -5.80
N LEU A 466 10.50 -15.91 -6.87
CA LEU A 466 10.43 -15.42 -8.25
C LEU A 466 9.11 -15.83 -8.93
N GLU A 467 8.21 -16.47 -8.20
CA GLU A 467 6.90 -16.86 -8.71
C GLU A 467 6.12 -15.64 -9.20
N CYS A 468 5.43 -15.80 -10.33
CA CYS A 468 4.58 -14.80 -10.93
C CYS A 468 3.23 -15.40 -11.33
N TYR A 469 2.15 -14.68 -11.02
CA TYR A 469 0.81 -15.01 -11.49
C TYR A 469 0.46 -14.19 -12.72
N ILE A 470 0.12 -14.88 -13.81
CA ILE A 470 -0.25 -14.26 -15.08
C ILE A 470 -1.74 -14.50 -15.34
N GLY A 471 -2.43 -13.50 -15.82
CA GLY A 471 -3.81 -13.60 -16.28
C GLY A 471 -4.69 -12.44 -15.89
N PRO A 472 -6.01 -12.48 -16.24
CA PRO A 472 -6.93 -11.39 -15.99
C PRO A 472 -7.06 -11.09 -14.50
N GLU A 473 -7.00 -9.80 -14.14
CA GLU A 473 -7.32 -9.34 -12.81
C GLU A 473 -8.83 -9.42 -12.59
N GLN A 474 -9.23 -9.84 -11.40
CA GLN A 474 -10.63 -9.79 -10.96
C GLN A 474 -10.87 -8.60 -10.03
N ASN A 475 -12.12 -8.37 -9.65
CA ASN A 475 -12.47 -7.29 -8.76
C ASN A 475 -11.85 -7.45 -7.36
N LEU A 476 -10.91 -6.57 -6.99
CA LEU A 476 -10.19 -6.59 -5.72
C LEU A 476 -11.13 -6.58 -4.49
N LEU A 477 -12.32 -6.03 -4.64
CA LEU A 477 -13.28 -5.85 -3.53
C LEU A 477 -14.15 -7.08 -3.26
N GLU A 478 -14.06 -8.10 -4.11
CA GLU A 478 -14.78 -9.36 -3.98
C GLU A 478 -13.85 -10.50 -3.59
N VAL A 479 -14.43 -11.58 -3.08
CA VAL A 479 -13.70 -12.83 -2.76
C VAL A 479 -14.41 -13.97 -3.45
N SER A 480 -13.82 -14.48 -4.53
CA SER A 480 -14.42 -15.55 -5.34
C SER A 480 -13.34 -16.52 -5.86
N PRO A 481 -13.73 -17.74 -6.26
CA PRO A 481 -12.79 -18.71 -6.82
C PRO A 481 -12.13 -18.25 -8.12
N GLU A 482 -12.73 -17.33 -8.87
CA GLU A 482 -12.23 -16.82 -10.14
C GLU A 482 -10.91 -16.06 -10.00
N HIS A 483 -10.60 -15.51 -8.82
CA HIS A 483 -9.32 -14.86 -8.55
C HIS A 483 -8.13 -15.82 -8.66
N CYS A 484 -8.36 -17.11 -8.41
CA CYS A 484 -7.35 -18.16 -8.55
C CYS A 484 -7.18 -18.65 -9.99
N HIS A 485 -8.02 -18.18 -10.93
CA HIS A 485 -7.89 -18.55 -12.33
C HIS A 485 -6.67 -17.85 -12.95
N ARG A 486 -5.49 -18.28 -12.51
CA ARG A 486 -4.19 -17.71 -12.83
C ARG A 486 -3.25 -18.79 -13.36
N LEU A 487 -2.39 -18.38 -14.29
CA LEU A 487 -1.24 -19.16 -14.69
C LEU A 487 -0.08 -18.86 -13.72
N LEU A 488 0.37 -19.87 -13.01
CA LEU A 488 1.55 -19.77 -12.15
C LEU A 488 2.80 -20.11 -12.96
N VAL A 489 3.75 -19.17 -12.94
CA VAL A 489 5.09 -19.31 -13.49
C VAL A 489 6.08 -19.30 -12.31
N ASP A 490 6.82 -20.37 -12.11
CA ASP A 490 7.68 -20.55 -10.93
C ASP A 490 8.86 -19.58 -10.90
N HIS A 491 9.32 -19.13 -12.07
CA HIS A 491 10.42 -18.15 -12.22
C HIS A 491 10.37 -17.46 -13.59
N PRO A 492 11.03 -16.30 -13.76
CA PRO A 492 10.92 -15.50 -14.99
C PRO A 492 11.71 -16.07 -16.18
N ILE A 493 12.52 -17.09 -15.99
CA ILE A 493 13.27 -17.76 -17.06
C ILE A 493 12.46 -18.95 -17.54
N VAL A 494 12.07 -18.93 -18.78
CA VAL A 494 11.25 -19.97 -19.42
C VAL A 494 11.98 -20.57 -20.62
N THR A 495 11.71 -21.83 -20.93
CA THR A 495 12.29 -22.53 -22.10
C THR A 495 11.59 -22.12 -23.38
N ASN A 496 12.16 -22.49 -24.53
CA ASN A 496 11.51 -22.28 -25.83
C ASN A 496 10.19 -23.02 -25.95
N GLU A 497 10.13 -24.22 -25.37
CA GLU A 497 8.93 -25.07 -25.31
C GLU A 497 7.82 -24.38 -24.49
N GLU A 498 8.17 -23.85 -23.33
CA GLU A 498 7.24 -23.10 -22.48
C GLU A 498 6.72 -21.84 -23.16
N ILE A 499 7.58 -21.08 -23.86
CA ILE A 499 7.16 -19.94 -24.67
C ILE A 499 6.23 -20.37 -25.81
N ALA A 500 6.52 -21.51 -26.47
CA ALA A 500 5.63 -22.05 -27.50
C ALA A 500 4.27 -22.41 -26.91
N ALA A 501 4.23 -23.08 -25.75
CA ALA A 501 3.00 -23.38 -25.03
C ALA A 501 2.20 -22.12 -24.66
N LEU A 502 2.89 -21.07 -24.19
CA LEU A 502 2.26 -19.78 -23.90
C LEU A 502 1.69 -19.09 -25.14
N LYS A 503 2.40 -19.10 -26.28
CA LYS A 503 1.93 -18.49 -27.52
C LYS A 503 0.67 -19.15 -28.07
N HIS A 504 0.53 -20.45 -27.85
CA HIS A 504 -0.60 -21.25 -28.34
C HIS A 504 -1.58 -21.64 -27.24
N LEU A 505 -1.58 -20.91 -26.11
CA LEU A 505 -2.41 -21.20 -24.97
C LEU A 505 -3.91 -21.17 -25.33
N ASN A 506 -4.57 -22.32 -25.13
CA ASN A 506 -6.01 -22.49 -25.24
C ASN A 506 -6.44 -23.55 -24.21
N HIS A 507 -6.50 -23.17 -22.94
CA HIS A 507 -6.75 -24.10 -21.84
C HIS A 507 -7.72 -23.52 -20.83
N LYS A 508 -8.82 -24.21 -20.53
CA LYS A 508 -9.81 -23.82 -19.52
C LYS A 508 -10.28 -22.36 -19.64
N GLY A 509 -10.48 -21.88 -20.86
CA GLY A 509 -10.89 -20.48 -21.10
C GLY A 509 -9.74 -19.49 -21.27
N TRP A 510 -8.51 -19.87 -20.98
CA TRP A 510 -7.31 -19.08 -21.22
C TRP A 510 -6.94 -19.09 -22.71
N LYS A 511 -6.63 -17.91 -23.23
CA LYS A 511 -6.15 -17.73 -24.59
C LYS A 511 -5.00 -16.74 -24.60
N SER A 512 -4.01 -16.97 -25.44
CA SER A 512 -2.96 -16.01 -25.75
C SER A 512 -3.27 -15.25 -27.02
N ARG A 513 -2.85 -14.00 -27.05
CA ARG A 513 -2.82 -13.19 -28.26
C ARG A 513 -1.42 -12.63 -28.46
N VAL A 514 -0.85 -12.92 -29.63
CA VAL A 514 0.42 -12.31 -30.05
C VAL A 514 0.11 -10.98 -30.71
N ILE A 515 0.72 -9.91 -30.22
CA ILE A 515 0.58 -8.55 -30.75
C ILE A 515 1.88 -8.20 -31.45
N ASP A 516 1.81 -7.86 -32.76
CA ASP A 516 2.96 -7.37 -33.49
C ASP A 516 3.30 -5.95 -33.07
N ILE A 517 4.51 -5.76 -32.55
CA ILE A 517 5.00 -4.45 -32.06
C ILE A 517 5.88 -3.74 -33.08
N THR A 518 6.07 -4.29 -34.29
CA THR A 518 6.90 -3.68 -35.32
C THR A 518 6.21 -2.49 -35.98
N PHE A 519 7.01 -1.55 -36.45
CA PHE A 519 6.55 -0.40 -37.23
C PHE A 519 7.44 -0.19 -38.45
N ASP A 520 6.89 0.45 -39.48
CA ASP A 520 7.65 0.77 -40.68
C ASP A 520 8.65 1.90 -40.39
N ARG A 521 9.94 1.58 -40.53
CA ARG A 521 11.03 2.54 -40.35
C ARG A 521 10.91 3.77 -41.24
N SER A 522 10.36 3.62 -42.44
CA SER A 522 10.19 4.71 -43.38
C SER A 522 9.21 5.79 -42.92
N GLU A 523 8.26 5.44 -42.03
CA GLU A 523 7.30 6.37 -41.42
C GLU A 523 7.90 7.15 -40.25
N GLY A 524 9.10 6.79 -39.78
CA GLY A 524 9.81 7.48 -38.69
C GLY A 524 8.98 7.63 -37.40
N LYS A 525 9.04 8.79 -36.78
CA LYS A 525 8.33 9.09 -35.52
C LYS A 525 6.81 8.92 -35.62
N ALA A 526 6.23 9.28 -36.76
CA ALA A 526 4.78 9.16 -36.97
C ALA A 526 4.34 7.69 -37.00
N GLY A 527 5.10 6.82 -37.68
CA GLY A 527 4.87 5.38 -37.68
C GLY A 527 4.95 4.75 -36.30
N LEU A 528 5.94 5.14 -35.49
CA LEU A 528 6.06 4.69 -34.10
C LEU A 528 4.83 5.11 -33.27
N GLN A 529 4.41 6.37 -33.35
CA GLN A 529 3.24 6.87 -32.61
C GLN A 529 1.95 6.13 -32.99
N LYS A 530 1.73 5.91 -34.29
CA LYS A 530 0.60 5.13 -34.84
C LYS A 530 0.60 3.69 -34.31
N THR A 531 1.78 3.06 -34.34
CA THR A 531 1.93 1.68 -33.85
C THR A 531 1.70 1.59 -32.35
N LEU A 532 2.19 2.51 -31.53
CA LEU A 532 1.92 2.54 -30.08
C LEU A 532 0.42 2.66 -29.78
N ALA A 533 -0.30 3.53 -30.51
CA ALA A 533 -1.75 3.66 -30.38
C ALA A 533 -2.48 2.35 -30.74
N ARG A 534 -2.05 1.69 -31.83
CA ARG A 534 -2.61 0.39 -32.27
C ARG A 534 -2.37 -0.69 -31.21
N ILE A 535 -1.14 -0.82 -30.71
CA ILE A 535 -0.78 -1.82 -29.70
C ILE A 535 -1.62 -1.63 -28.42
N SER A 536 -1.79 -0.38 -27.99
CA SER A 536 -2.61 -0.08 -26.81
C SER A 536 -4.06 -0.53 -27.00
N ALA A 537 -4.67 -0.18 -28.14
CA ALA A 537 -6.03 -0.59 -28.46
C ALA A 537 -6.20 -2.12 -28.61
N GLU A 538 -5.21 -2.79 -29.20
CA GLU A 538 -5.22 -4.26 -29.33
C GLU A 538 -5.07 -4.95 -27.97
N ALA A 539 -4.23 -4.39 -27.06
CA ALA A 539 -4.06 -4.91 -25.72
C ALA A 539 -5.33 -4.74 -24.88
N GLU A 540 -5.96 -3.56 -24.92
CA GLU A 540 -7.26 -3.31 -24.26
C GLU A 540 -8.36 -4.27 -24.76
N THR A 541 -8.38 -4.58 -26.05
CA THR A 541 -9.37 -5.49 -26.62
C THR A 541 -9.10 -6.96 -26.24
N ALA A 542 -7.84 -7.30 -25.99
CA ALA A 542 -7.44 -8.65 -25.59
C ALA A 542 -7.66 -8.93 -24.08
N ALA A 543 -7.63 -7.88 -23.27
CA ALA A 543 -7.89 -7.97 -21.83
C ALA A 543 -9.39 -8.07 -21.53
#